data_387d87f739cddba2f16183c01a432759
#
_entry.id   387d87f739cddba2f16183c01a432759
#
_cell.length_a   1.000
_cell.length_b   1.000
_cell.length_c   1.000
_cell.angle_alpha   90.00
_cell.angle_beta   90.00
_cell.angle_gamma   90.00
#
_symmetry.space_group_name_H-M   'P 1'
#
loop_
_entity.id
_entity.type
_entity.pdbx_description
1 polymer ?
#
loop_
_entity_poly.entity_id
_entity_poly.type
_entity_poly.pdbx_seq_one_letter_code
_entity_poly.pdbx_strand_id
1 'polypeptide(L)'
;MAVYSLKSVQTIPASVEALWNFFSDPEKLPVITPPNLGFKIISKHHGDRLYAGQIIEYIVKPVLKIPLYWMTEITHVELHKYFVDEQRHGPYSFWHHQHFFNAVKDGVEMTDIVHYKLPFGFIGNWANALLVQKSLREIFAYRYQKIEEIYGKWPSQLMSISFHKTTKSA
;
A
#
# COMPACT_ATOMS: atom_id res chain seq x y z
N MET A 1 -12.18 9.61 -17.50
CA MET A 1 -11.76 8.40 -16.74
C MET A 1 -11.67 8.75 -15.27
N ALA A 2 -12.20 7.88 -14.38
CA ALA A 2 -12.24 8.19 -12.95
C ALA A 2 -10.92 7.79 -12.27
N VAL A 3 -10.47 8.61 -11.33
CA VAL A 3 -9.47 8.27 -10.34
C VAL A 3 -10.19 7.85 -9.07
N TYR A 4 -9.73 6.77 -8.46
CA TYR A 4 -10.25 6.27 -7.18
C TYR A 4 -9.20 6.48 -6.11
N SER A 5 -9.65 6.63 -4.86
CA SER A 5 -8.75 6.61 -3.73
C SER A 5 -9.20 5.61 -2.66
N LEU A 6 -8.23 5.02 -1.99
CA LEU A 6 -8.38 4.27 -0.75
C LEU A 6 -7.64 5.04 0.33
N LYS A 7 -8.24 5.14 1.51
CA LYS A 7 -7.56 5.60 2.72
C LYS A 7 -7.71 4.53 3.80
N SER A 8 -6.57 4.16 4.41
CA SER A 8 -6.50 3.28 5.58
C SER A 8 -5.80 4.02 6.70
N VAL A 9 -6.32 3.90 7.92
CA VAL A 9 -5.73 4.51 9.13
C VAL A 9 -5.63 3.44 10.20
N GLN A 10 -4.45 3.35 10.83
CA GLN A 10 -4.19 2.44 11.95
C GLN A 10 -3.29 3.11 12.97
N THR A 11 -3.71 3.15 14.24
CA THR A 11 -2.83 3.52 15.34
C THR A 11 -2.15 2.26 15.87
N ILE A 12 -0.83 2.33 16.04
CA ILE A 12 0.03 1.18 16.32
C ILE A 12 0.84 1.50 17.58
N PRO A 13 0.86 0.63 18.62
CA PRO A 13 1.60 0.85 19.85
C PRO A 13 3.09 0.53 19.67
N ALA A 14 3.77 1.35 18.86
CA ALA A 14 5.18 1.22 18.53
C ALA A 14 5.83 2.60 18.36
N SER A 15 7.17 2.64 18.37
CA SER A 15 7.88 3.89 18.04
C SER A 15 7.84 4.17 16.53
N VAL A 16 7.97 5.43 16.15
CA VAL A 16 8.06 5.84 14.74
C VAL A 16 9.25 5.17 14.06
N GLU A 17 10.37 5.07 14.74
CA GLU A 17 11.58 4.42 14.23
C GLU A 17 11.36 2.93 13.94
N ALA A 18 10.71 2.19 14.84
CA ALA A 18 10.41 0.77 14.65
C ALA A 18 9.50 0.55 13.44
N LEU A 19 8.44 1.36 13.29
CA LEU A 19 7.55 1.27 12.14
C LEU A 19 8.22 1.71 10.85
N TRP A 20 8.99 2.80 10.88
CA TRP A 20 9.76 3.23 9.73
C TRP A 20 10.68 2.13 9.23
N ASN A 21 11.48 1.53 10.11
CA ASN A 21 12.41 0.46 9.76
C ASN A 21 11.68 -0.77 9.18
N PHE A 22 10.47 -1.05 9.64
CA PHE A 22 9.66 -2.14 9.11
C PHE A 22 9.09 -1.81 7.72
N PHE A 23 8.43 -0.66 7.56
CA PHE A 23 7.73 -0.31 6.33
C PHE A 23 8.66 0.16 5.20
N SER A 24 9.84 0.67 5.54
CA SER A 24 10.85 1.09 4.57
C SER A 24 11.75 -0.04 4.08
N ASP A 25 11.61 -1.23 4.62
CA ASP A 25 12.34 -2.44 4.20
C ASP A 25 11.49 -3.23 3.18
N PRO A 26 11.88 -3.29 1.88
CA PRO A 26 11.14 -4.06 0.89
C PRO A 26 10.97 -5.55 1.26
N GLU A 27 11.93 -6.14 1.98
CA GLU A 27 11.88 -7.53 2.41
C GLU A 27 10.74 -7.81 3.42
N LYS A 28 10.13 -6.78 3.98
CA LYS A 28 8.93 -6.88 4.85
C LYS A 28 7.62 -6.87 4.07
N LEU A 29 7.60 -6.46 2.81
CA LEU A 29 6.38 -6.45 1.98
C LEU A 29 5.67 -7.82 1.92
N PRO A 30 6.38 -8.96 1.76
CA PRO A 30 5.74 -10.28 1.80
C PRO A 30 5.01 -10.58 3.11
N VAL A 31 5.48 -10.05 4.24
CA VAL A 31 4.89 -10.29 5.57
C VAL A 31 3.50 -9.68 5.69
N ILE A 32 3.32 -8.49 5.11
CA ILE A 32 2.07 -7.72 5.15
C ILE A 32 1.24 -7.83 3.87
N THR A 33 1.60 -8.75 2.99
CA THR A 33 0.87 -9.05 1.75
C THR A 33 0.22 -10.43 1.86
N PRO A 34 -1.08 -10.57 1.54
CA PRO A 34 -1.75 -11.87 1.61
C PRO A 34 -1.01 -12.96 0.82
N PRO A 35 -0.77 -14.16 1.38
CA PRO A 35 0.01 -15.21 0.74
C PRO A 35 -0.58 -15.70 -0.60
N ASN A 36 -1.91 -15.62 -0.75
CA ASN A 36 -2.61 -15.99 -1.99
C ASN A 36 -2.27 -15.09 -3.18
N LEU A 37 -1.69 -13.90 -2.94
CA LEU A 37 -1.20 -13.02 -4.01
C LEU A 37 0.15 -13.47 -4.58
N GLY A 38 0.81 -14.46 -3.99
CA GLY A 38 2.08 -15.01 -4.49
C GLY A 38 3.13 -13.93 -4.75
N PHE A 39 3.21 -12.95 -3.84
CA PHE A 39 4.13 -11.81 -3.91
C PHE A 39 5.59 -12.30 -3.85
N LYS A 40 6.41 -11.87 -4.79
CA LYS A 40 7.84 -12.20 -4.84
C LYS A 40 8.65 -11.03 -5.37
N ILE A 41 9.56 -10.52 -4.56
CA ILE A 41 10.56 -9.53 -4.99
C ILE A 41 11.54 -10.20 -5.93
N ILE A 42 11.87 -9.56 -7.05
CA ILE A 42 12.81 -10.04 -8.07
C ILE A 42 13.99 -9.09 -8.28
N SER A 43 13.88 -7.82 -7.91
CA SER A 43 15.01 -6.90 -7.88
C SER A 43 15.96 -7.26 -6.74
N LYS A 44 17.23 -7.06 -6.95
CA LYS A 44 18.21 -7.09 -5.87
C LYS A 44 18.05 -5.81 -5.06
N HIS A 45 18.07 -5.93 -3.73
CA HIS A 45 18.03 -4.79 -2.85
C HIS A 45 19.27 -3.90 -3.07
N HIS A 46 19.04 -2.61 -3.25
CA HIS A 46 20.09 -1.62 -3.49
C HIS A 46 20.23 -0.70 -2.26
N GLY A 47 20.88 -1.18 -1.20
CA GLY A 47 21.17 -0.41 0.00
C GLY A 47 20.25 -0.73 1.19
N ASP A 48 20.69 -0.33 2.38
CA ASP A 48 20.07 -0.64 3.66
C ASP A 48 18.93 0.31 4.05
N ARG A 49 18.66 1.32 3.23
CA ARG A 49 17.67 2.37 3.52
C ARG A 49 16.88 2.75 2.28
N LEU A 50 15.61 3.04 2.50
CA LEU A 50 14.72 3.60 1.49
C LEU A 50 15.24 4.97 1.03
N TYR A 51 15.27 5.22 -0.29
CA TYR A 51 15.66 6.50 -0.87
C TYR A 51 14.80 6.86 -2.09
N ALA A 52 14.65 8.15 -2.36
CA ALA A 52 13.95 8.63 -3.56
C ALA A 52 14.72 8.26 -4.84
N GLY A 53 14.01 7.67 -5.81
CA GLY A 53 14.59 7.09 -7.03
C GLY A 53 14.86 5.57 -6.93
N GLN A 54 14.62 4.95 -5.77
CA GLN A 54 14.76 3.51 -5.62
C GLN A 54 13.72 2.76 -6.44
N ILE A 55 14.19 1.78 -7.23
CA ILE A 55 13.32 0.89 -8.01
C ILE A 55 13.21 -0.46 -7.29
N ILE A 56 11.96 -0.93 -7.16
CA ILE A 56 11.64 -2.24 -6.59
C ILE A 56 10.80 -3.00 -7.62
N GLU A 57 11.24 -4.20 -7.98
CA GLU A 57 10.57 -5.05 -8.95
C GLU A 57 10.05 -6.31 -8.27
N TYR A 58 8.83 -6.68 -8.59
CA TYR A 58 8.22 -7.89 -8.03
C TYR A 58 7.18 -8.52 -8.96
N ILE A 59 6.88 -9.77 -8.71
CA ILE A 59 5.78 -10.50 -9.32
C ILE A 59 4.66 -10.59 -8.30
N VAL A 60 3.44 -10.34 -8.73
CA VAL A 60 2.23 -10.46 -7.92
C VAL A 60 1.12 -11.14 -8.73
N LYS A 61 0.22 -11.86 -8.07
CA LYS A 61 -0.87 -12.62 -8.72
C LYS A 61 -2.24 -12.15 -8.22
N PRO A 62 -2.66 -10.92 -8.53
CA PRO A 62 -3.83 -10.28 -7.91
C PRO A 62 -5.17 -10.86 -8.42
N VAL A 63 -5.22 -11.38 -9.64
CA VAL A 63 -6.44 -11.89 -10.28
C VAL A 63 -6.16 -13.25 -10.91
N LEU A 64 -7.04 -14.23 -10.65
CA LEU A 64 -7.00 -15.59 -11.22
C LEU A 64 -5.63 -16.30 -11.10
N LYS A 65 -4.80 -15.89 -10.13
CA LYS A 65 -3.42 -16.39 -9.94
C LYS A 65 -2.50 -16.16 -11.16
N ILE A 66 -2.85 -15.22 -12.05
CA ILE A 66 -2.02 -14.86 -13.20
C ILE A 66 -0.86 -14.00 -12.70
N PRO A 67 0.40 -14.40 -12.95
CA PRO A 67 1.57 -13.61 -12.54
C PRO A 67 1.65 -12.33 -13.36
N LEU A 68 1.73 -11.19 -12.68
CA LEU A 68 1.92 -9.88 -13.27
C LEU A 68 3.23 -9.30 -12.77
N TYR A 69 4.02 -8.75 -13.67
CA TYR A 69 5.18 -7.97 -13.33
C TYR A 69 4.76 -6.61 -12.83
N TRP A 70 5.40 -6.15 -11.76
CA TRP A 70 5.17 -4.85 -11.17
C TRP A 70 6.51 -4.19 -10.87
N MET A 71 6.66 -2.94 -11.30
CA MET A 71 7.81 -2.09 -10.99
C MET A 71 7.31 -0.86 -10.25
N THR A 72 7.87 -0.63 -9.09
CA THR A 72 7.60 0.55 -8.24
C THR A 72 8.83 1.43 -8.17
N GLU A 73 8.65 2.73 -8.21
CA GLU A 73 9.65 3.73 -7.83
C GLU A 73 9.24 4.40 -6.53
N ILE A 74 10.16 4.53 -5.60
CA ILE A 74 10.00 5.38 -4.43
C ILE A 74 10.30 6.81 -4.88
N THR A 75 9.28 7.66 -4.97
CA THR A 75 9.44 9.01 -5.53
C THR A 75 9.80 10.05 -4.49
N HIS A 76 9.35 9.89 -3.25
CA HIS A 76 9.58 10.83 -2.16
C HIS A 76 9.88 10.09 -0.87
N VAL A 77 10.81 10.63 -0.07
CA VAL A 77 11.14 10.11 1.26
C VAL A 77 11.44 11.29 2.19
N GLU A 78 10.73 11.35 3.31
CA GLU A 78 11.07 12.18 4.45
C GLU A 78 11.19 11.28 5.68
N LEU A 79 12.40 11.12 6.17
CA LEU A 79 12.77 10.16 7.21
C LEU A 79 11.83 10.25 8.42
N HIS A 80 11.27 9.11 8.83
CA HIS A 80 10.34 8.95 9.96
C HIS A 80 9.02 9.72 9.83
N LYS A 81 8.71 10.29 8.66
CA LYS A 81 7.46 11.02 8.45
C LYS A 81 6.60 10.41 7.34
N TYR A 82 7.15 10.27 6.13
CA TYR A 82 6.42 9.68 5.03
C TYR A 82 7.33 9.21 3.91
N PHE A 83 6.81 8.32 3.09
CA PHE A 83 7.35 8.03 1.76
C PHE A 83 6.22 7.80 0.76
N VAL A 84 6.57 7.88 -0.51
CA VAL A 84 5.62 7.71 -1.62
C VAL A 84 6.18 6.69 -2.59
N ASP A 85 5.35 5.71 -2.95
CA ASP A 85 5.64 4.77 -4.02
C ASP A 85 4.69 4.95 -5.21
N GLU A 86 5.24 4.85 -6.42
CA GLU A 86 4.48 4.95 -7.66
C GLU A 86 4.78 3.77 -8.57
N GLN A 87 3.73 3.20 -9.15
CA GLN A 87 3.89 2.18 -10.17
C GLN A 87 4.46 2.81 -11.45
N ARG A 88 5.61 2.32 -11.91
CA ARG A 88 6.20 2.65 -13.21
C ARG A 88 5.77 1.65 -14.28
N HIS A 89 5.57 0.39 -13.89
CA HIS A 89 4.99 -0.65 -14.74
C HIS A 89 4.11 -1.57 -13.90
N GLY A 90 2.96 -1.99 -14.45
CA GLY A 90 2.04 -2.88 -13.73
C GLY A 90 0.60 -2.80 -14.24
N PRO A 91 -0.36 -3.38 -13.51
CA PRO A 91 -1.74 -3.56 -13.96
C PRO A 91 -2.59 -2.28 -13.93
N TYR A 92 -2.16 -1.25 -13.25
CA TYR A 92 -2.89 0.02 -13.16
C TYR A 92 -2.41 1.00 -14.21
N SER A 93 -3.29 1.88 -14.72
CA SER A 93 -2.86 3.00 -15.56
C SER A 93 -2.36 4.20 -14.75
N PHE A 94 -2.60 4.18 -13.44
CA PHE A 94 -2.07 5.12 -12.44
C PHE A 94 -2.11 4.46 -11.07
N TRP A 95 -1.03 4.59 -10.32
CA TRP A 95 -0.91 4.17 -8.94
C TRP A 95 0.06 5.10 -8.22
N HIS A 96 -0.41 5.72 -7.15
CA HIS A 96 0.34 6.62 -6.29
C HIS A 96 -0.06 6.32 -4.86
N HIS A 97 0.89 5.85 -4.05
CA HIS A 97 0.66 5.39 -2.70
C HIS A 97 1.54 6.17 -1.73
N GLN A 98 0.91 6.81 -0.77
CA GLN A 98 1.54 7.61 0.26
C GLN A 98 1.42 6.89 1.61
N HIS A 99 2.52 6.82 2.34
CA HIS A 99 2.61 6.25 3.68
C HIS A 99 3.02 7.34 4.66
N PHE A 100 2.16 7.70 5.59
CA PHE A 100 2.42 8.72 6.60
C PHE A 100 2.55 8.08 7.99
N PHE A 101 3.49 8.57 8.79
CA PHE A 101 3.79 8.13 10.15
C PHE A 101 3.71 9.32 11.10
N ASN A 102 2.60 9.48 11.80
CA ASN A 102 2.38 10.57 12.73
C ASN A 102 2.52 10.06 14.18
N ALA A 103 3.50 10.57 14.91
CA ALA A 103 3.63 10.25 16.33
C ALA A 103 2.39 10.71 17.10
N VAL A 104 1.85 9.83 17.93
CA VAL A 104 0.77 10.12 18.87
C VAL A 104 1.20 9.71 20.27
N LYS A 105 0.40 10.03 21.31
CA LYS A 105 0.70 9.55 22.65
C LYS A 105 0.71 8.02 22.66
N ASP A 106 1.81 7.44 23.10
CA ASP A 106 2.06 6.00 23.27
C ASP A 106 2.08 5.17 21.97
N GLY A 107 2.21 5.82 20.78
CA GLY A 107 2.25 5.09 19.52
C GLY A 107 2.41 5.97 18.28
N VAL A 108 2.00 5.42 17.14
CA VAL A 108 2.02 6.07 15.84
C VAL A 108 0.69 5.86 15.12
N GLU A 109 0.10 6.93 14.62
CA GLU A 109 -0.95 6.86 13.63
C GLU A 109 -0.32 6.73 12.23
N MET A 110 -0.47 5.55 11.64
CA MET A 110 -0.09 5.29 10.25
C MET A 110 -1.29 5.53 9.34
N THR A 111 -1.09 6.35 8.31
CA THR A 111 -2.09 6.59 7.27
C THR A 111 -1.54 6.19 5.92
N ASP A 112 -2.23 5.26 5.25
CA ASP A 112 -2.02 4.93 3.85
C ASP A 112 -3.06 5.66 2.98
N ILE A 113 -2.61 6.32 1.90
CA ILE A 113 -3.49 6.92 0.89
C ILE A 113 -3.06 6.42 -0.48
N VAL A 114 -3.91 5.61 -1.11
CA VAL A 114 -3.68 5.10 -2.46
C VAL A 114 -4.58 5.82 -3.44
N HIS A 115 -4.01 6.47 -4.44
CA HIS A 115 -4.75 6.94 -5.61
C HIS A 115 -4.46 6.01 -6.78
N TYR A 116 -5.50 5.51 -7.43
CA TYR A 116 -5.34 4.56 -8.52
C TYR A 116 -6.35 4.75 -9.63
N LYS A 117 -5.99 4.25 -10.81
CA LYS A 117 -6.81 4.27 -12.01
C LYS A 117 -6.61 2.97 -12.79
N LEU A 118 -7.70 2.38 -13.24
CA LEU A 118 -7.65 1.18 -14.04
C LEU A 118 -7.51 1.52 -15.54
N PRO A 119 -6.89 0.64 -16.32
CA PRO A 119 -6.92 0.72 -17.77
C PRO A 119 -8.34 0.48 -18.30
N PHE A 120 -8.55 0.65 -19.60
CA PHE A 120 -9.79 0.31 -20.34
C PHE A 120 -11.05 1.13 -19.99
N GLY A 121 -10.91 2.38 -19.54
CA GLY A 121 -12.00 3.35 -19.46
C GLY A 121 -13.21 2.91 -18.62
N PHE A 122 -14.42 2.83 -19.25
CA PHE A 122 -15.63 2.50 -18.50
C PHE A 122 -15.73 1.02 -18.07
N ILE A 123 -15.14 0.10 -18.84
CA ILE A 123 -15.03 -1.31 -18.48
C ILE A 123 -14.18 -1.45 -17.21
N GLY A 124 -13.11 -0.68 -17.10
CA GLY A 124 -12.32 -0.56 -15.88
C GLY A 124 -13.14 -0.06 -14.67
N ASN A 125 -14.11 0.81 -14.86
CA ASN A 125 -14.97 1.28 -13.77
C ASN A 125 -15.84 0.17 -13.17
N TRP A 126 -16.39 -0.70 -13.98
CA TRP A 126 -17.16 -1.88 -13.55
C TRP A 126 -16.28 -2.89 -12.83
N ALA A 127 -15.13 -3.22 -13.42
CA ALA A 127 -14.14 -4.09 -12.80
C ALA A 127 -13.65 -3.53 -11.46
N ASN A 128 -13.47 -2.21 -11.36
CA ASN A 128 -13.11 -1.57 -10.10
C ASN A 128 -14.16 -1.80 -9.02
N ALA A 129 -15.43 -1.54 -9.31
CA ALA A 129 -16.49 -1.64 -8.29
C ALA A 129 -16.66 -3.07 -7.75
N LEU A 130 -16.46 -4.09 -8.60
CA LEU A 130 -16.76 -5.47 -8.23
C LEU A 130 -15.54 -6.27 -7.75
N LEU A 131 -14.35 -6.00 -8.31
CA LEU A 131 -13.18 -6.84 -8.09
C LEU A 131 -12.06 -6.09 -7.37
N VAL A 132 -11.67 -4.92 -7.87
CA VAL A 132 -10.47 -4.23 -7.39
C VAL A 132 -10.66 -3.66 -5.99
N GLN A 133 -11.78 -3.01 -5.70
CA GLN A 133 -12.05 -2.50 -4.35
C GLN A 133 -12.12 -3.63 -3.32
N LYS A 134 -12.72 -4.76 -3.68
CA LYS A 134 -12.75 -5.95 -2.83
C LYS A 134 -11.34 -6.45 -2.55
N SER A 135 -10.54 -6.64 -3.60
CA SER A 135 -9.15 -7.10 -3.47
C SER A 135 -8.28 -6.15 -2.65
N LEU A 136 -8.38 -4.84 -2.89
CA LEU A 136 -7.65 -3.84 -2.10
C LEU A 136 -8.09 -3.85 -0.65
N ARG A 137 -9.39 -3.97 -0.37
CA ARG A 137 -9.89 -4.08 1.01
C ARG A 137 -9.33 -5.32 1.72
N GLU A 138 -9.28 -6.46 1.05
CA GLU A 138 -8.71 -7.70 1.59
C GLU A 138 -7.20 -7.54 1.88
N ILE A 139 -6.45 -6.90 0.99
CA ILE A 139 -5.02 -6.62 1.18
C ILE A 139 -4.79 -5.74 2.40
N PHE A 140 -5.52 -4.62 2.51
CA PHE A 140 -5.33 -3.68 3.62
C PHE A 140 -5.87 -4.24 4.94
N ALA A 141 -6.93 -5.05 4.92
CA ALA A 141 -7.41 -5.75 6.10
C ALA A 141 -6.38 -6.78 6.61
N TYR A 142 -5.77 -7.55 5.71
CA TYR A 142 -4.70 -8.47 6.05
C TYR A 142 -3.48 -7.73 6.65
N ARG A 143 -3.05 -6.63 6.00
CA ARG A 143 -1.96 -5.78 6.52
C ARG A 143 -2.28 -5.30 7.92
N TYR A 144 -3.48 -4.76 8.13
CA TYR A 144 -3.94 -4.28 9.44
C TYR A 144 -3.79 -5.36 10.51
N GLN A 145 -4.31 -6.57 10.26
CA GLN A 145 -4.22 -7.70 11.17
C GLN A 145 -2.78 -8.13 11.45
N LYS A 146 -1.93 -8.18 10.40
CA LYS A 146 -0.51 -8.54 10.55
C LYS A 146 0.27 -7.52 11.40
N ILE A 147 -0.02 -6.26 11.25
CA ILE A 147 0.59 -5.22 12.09
C ILE A 147 0.14 -5.35 13.53
N GLU A 148 -1.14 -5.67 13.80
CA GLU A 148 -1.61 -5.99 15.16
C GLU A 148 -0.93 -7.24 15.74
N GLU A 149 -0.69 -8.27 14.93
CA GLU A 149 0.04 -9.47 15.38
C GLU A 149 1.49 -9.16 15.77
N ILE A 150 2.15 -8.25 15.06
CA ILE A 150 3.58 -7.92 15.26
C ILE A 150 3.77 -6.93 16.43
N TYR A 151 2.95 -5.89 16.50
CA TYR A 151 3.15 -4.75 17.40
C TYR A 151 2.11 -4.66 18.53
N GLY A 152 1.06 -5.48 18.47
CA GLY A 152 -0.04 -5.41 19.42
C GLY A 152 -1.22 -4.58 18.92
N LYS A 153 -2.35 -4.73 19.61
CA LYS A 153 -3.60 -4.03 19.28
C LYS A 153 -3.65 -2.68 19.98
N TRP A 154 -4.15 -1.66 19.27
CA TRP A 154 -4.51 -0.40 19.90
C TRP A 154 -5.88 -0.52 20.57
N PRO A 155 -6.04 -0.08 21.85
CA PRO A 155 -7.33 -0.19 22.56
C PRO A 155 -8.48 0.49 21.81
N SER A 156 -9.60 -0.22 21.71
CA SER A 156 -10.86 0.30 21.14
C SER A 156 -10.79 0.81 19.70
N GLN A 157 -9.70 0.51 18.96
CA GLN A 157 -9.60 0.90 17.56
C GLN A 157 -10.40 -0.04 16.67
N LEU A 158 -11.20 0.53 15.76
CA LEU A 158 -11.83 -0.19 14.67
C LEU A 158 -11.03 0.01 13.39
N MET A 159 -10.95 -1.03 12.58
CA MET A 159 -10.30 -0.97 11.27
C MET A 159 -10.99 0.08 10.38
N SER A 160 -10.23 1.08 9.92
CA SER A 160 -10.71 2.15 9.06
C SER A 160 -10.14 2.01 7.65
N ILE A 161 -10.97 1.55 6.69
CA ILE A 161 -10.64 1.49 5.27
C ILE A 161 -11.79 2.11 4.49
N SER A 162 -11.56 3.24 3.84
CA SER A 162 -12.55 3.97 3.03
C SER A 162 -12.13 4.07 1.57
N PHE A 163 -13.13 4.11 0.69
CA PHE A 163 -12.94 4.29 -0.75
C PHE A 163 -13.71 5.50 -1.23
N HIS A 164 -13.08 6.28 -2.09
CA HIS A 164 -13.71 7.44 -2.72
C HIS A 164 -13.46 7.40 -4.23
N LYS A 165 -14.39 7.99 -4.98
CA LYS A 165 -14.27 8.20 -6.41
C LYS A 165 -14.20 9.69 -6.66
N THR A 166 -13.14 10.16 -7.31
CA THR A 166 -13.08 11.55 -7.76
C THR A 166 -14.02 11.71 -8.95
N THR A 167 -15.18 12.34 -8.73
CA THR A 167 -16.05 12.81 -9.80
C THR A 167 -15.49 14.14 -10.27
N LYS A 168 -15.28 14.33 -11.60
CA LYS A 168 -15.11 15.68 -12.12
C LYS A 168 -16.38 16.44 -11.77
N SER A 169 -16.28 17.49 -10.95
CA SER A 169 -17.29 18.57 -11.00
C SER A 169 -17.23 19.16 -12.40
N ALA A 170 -18.35 19.14 -13.08
CA ALA A 170 -18.54 19.78 -14.38
C ALA A 170 -18.34 21.28 -14.28
#